data_6ba4a5227e5c7d652326dc0ebb8247f3
#
_entry.id   6ba4a5227e5c7d652326dc0ebb8247f3
#
_cell.length_a   1.000
_cell.length_b   1.000
_cell.length_c   1.000
_cell.angle_alpha   90.00
_cell.angle_beta   90.00
_cell.angle_gamma   90.00
#
_symmetry.space_group_name_H-M   'P 1'
#
loop_
_entity.id
_entity.type
_entity.pdbx_description
1 polymer ?
#
loop_
_entity_poly.entity_id
_entity_poly.type
_entity_poly.pdbx_seq_one_letter_code
_entity_poly.pdbx_strand_id
1 'polypeptide(L)'
;MKLRKEFDSIGKISVPNDKYWGASTQRSKKYFDIGEFLVRPILIKSIAIIKKAAATVHGKEKQILPKISKAIVKASNEVISGKLDEHFPLKVWQTGSGTQTNMNVNEVIANRAIEILGGKKGSKKPVHPNDHVNKSQSTNDVFPTAMHIACLLYTSPSPRDATLSRMPSSA
;
A
#
# COMPACT_ATOMS: atom_id res chain seq x y z
N MET A 1 19.75 -11.63 -11.48
CA MET A 1 18.45 -10.98 -11.24
C MET A 1 18.25 -9.87 -12.26
N LYS A 2 17.16 -9.85 -13.03
CA LYS A 2 16.89 -8.80 -14.02
C LYS A 2 16.50 -7.50 -13.31
N LEU A 3 17.10 -6.37 -13.68
CA LEU A 3 16.82 -5.05 -13.11
C LEU A 3 16.12 -4.17 -14.15
N ARG A 4 15.17 -3.36 -13.72
CA ARG A 4 14.60 -2.26 -14.50
C ARG A 4 15.07 -0.92 -13.94
N LYS A 5 15.12 0.08 -14.79
CA LYS A 5 15.51 1.44 -14.41
C LYS A 5 14.25 2.26 -14.20
N GLU A 6 14.11 2.84 -13.01
CA GLU A 6 13.06 3.78 -12.67
C GLU A 6 13.63 5.15 -12.30
N PHE A 7 12.79 6.17 -12.29
CA PHE A 7 13.14 7.54 -12.00
C PHE A 7 12.23 8.12 -10.94
N ASP A 8 12.79 8.91 -10.04
CA ASP A 8 12.10 9.78 -9.11
C ASP A 8 12.69 11.20 -9.17
N SER A 9 12.28 12.10 -8.28
CA SER A 9 12.78 13.47 -8.20
C SER A 9 14.30 13.56 -7.89
N ILE A 10 14.86 12.52 -7.29
CA ILE A 10 16.29 12.46 -6.92
C ILE A 10 17.15 11.91 -8.08
N GLY A 11 16.51 11.20 -9.04
CA GLY A 11 17.20 10.67 -10.22
C GLY A 11 16.94 9.19 -10.46
N LYS A 12 17.83 8.57 -11.22
CA LYS A 12 17.71 7.18 -11.69
C LYS A 12 18.11 6.18 -10.61
N ILE A 13 17.36 5.10 -10.51
CA ILE A 13 17.66 3.97 -9.63
C ILE A 13 17.29 2.63 -10.30
N SER A 14 18.03 1.57 -9.97
CA SER A 14 17.75 0.22 -10.46
C SER A 14 16.84 -0.52 -9.47
N VAL A 15 15.74 -1.07 -9.95
CA VAL A 15 14.74 -1.80 -9.17
C VAL A 15 14.63 -3.24 -9.69
N PRO A 16 14.51 -4.27 -8.84
CA PRO A 16 14.29 -5.64 -9.28
C PRO A 16 13.04 -5.76 -10.16
N ASN A 17 13.17 -6.45 -11.29
CA ASN A 17 12.09 -6.50 -12.29
C ASN A 17 10.91 -7.36 -11.86
N ASP A 18 11.13 -8.32 -10.97
CA ASP A 18 10.11 -9.19 -10.37
C ASP A 18 9.25 -8.47 -9.33
N LYS A 19 9.74 -7.37 -8.74
CA LYS A 19 9.06 -6.65 -7.66
C LYS A 19 8.14 -5.54 -8.16
N TYR A 20 7.05 -5.29 -7.42
CA TYR A 20 6.09 -4.21 -7.75
C TYR A 20 6.44 -2.88 -7.10
N TRP A 21 7.33 -2.82 -6.10
CA TRP A 21 7.77 -1.52 -5.59
C TRP A 21 8.54 -0.73 -6.65
N GLY A 22 8.65 0.57 -6.47
CA GLY A 22 9.29 1.47 -7.43
C GLY A 22 10.54 2.15 -6.86
N ALA A 23 10.87 3.30 -7.46
CA ALA A 23 12.09 4.06 -7.17
C ALA A 23 12.15 4.55 -5.71
N SER A 24 11.05 5.10 -5.16
CA SER A 24 11.01 5.62 -3.79
C SER A 24 11.27 4.52 -2.77
N THR A 25 10.61 3.37 -2.92
CA THR A 25 10.83 2.23 -2.04
C THR A 25 12.24 1.67 -2.14
N GLN A 26 12.77 1.56 -3.37
CA GLN A 26 14.13 1.07 -3.57
C GLN A 26 15.16 1.99 -2.92
N ARG A 27 14.92 3.29 -2.95
CA ARG A 27 15.76 4.30 -2.31
C ARG A 27 15.65 4.22 -0.78
N SER A 28 14.44 4.07 -0.26
CA SER A 28 14.19 3.83 1.17
C SER A 28 14.93 2.60 1.68
N LYS A 29 14.86 1.48 0.98
CA LYS A 29 15.64 0.26 1.30
C LYS A 29 17.14 0.51 1.38
N LYS A 30 17.67 1.39 0.54
CA LYS A 30 19.11 1.67 0.50
C LYS A 30 19.56 2.54 1.68
N TYR A 31 18.75 3.51 2.09
CA TYR A 31 19.16 4.53 3.06
C TYR A 31 18.58 4.33 4.46
N PHE A 32 17.52 3.52 4.60
CA PHE A 32 16.83 3.26 5.87
C PHE A 32 16.79 1.76 6.19
N ASP A 33 17.92 1.10 6.03
CA ASP A 33 18.09 -0.30 6.42
C ASP A 33 18.46 -0.40 7.92
N ILE A 34 17.55 0.08 8.77
CA ILE A 34 17.77 0.25 10.23
C ILE A 34 16.88 -0.72 10.99
N GLY A 35 17.47 -1.48 11.90
CA GLY A 35 16.78 -2.47 12.72
C GLY A 35 16.38 -3.72 11.91
N GLU A 36 15.58 -4.60 12.52
CA GLU A 36 15.19 -5.89 11.93
C GLU A 36 13.71 -5.96 11.56
N PHE A 37 12.85 -5.21 12.25
CA PHE A 37 11.41 -5.31 12.11
C PHE A 37 10.88 -4.64 10.85
N LEU A 38 10.13 -5.39 10.06
CA LEU A 38 9.39 -4.87 8.91
C LEU A 38 8.09 -4.19 9.37
N VAL A 39 7.59 -3.29 8.52
CA VAL A 39 6.25 -2.71 8.70
C VAL A 39 5.21 -3.85 8.70
N ARG A 40 4.36 -3.87 9.73
CA ARG A 40 3.41 -4.97 9.91
C ARG A 40 2.39 -5.05 8.76
N PRO A 41 2.07 -6.27 8.29
CA PRO A 41 1.10 -6.48 7.20
C PRO A 41 -0.27 -5.85 7.46
N ILE A 42 -0.73 -5.84 8.72
CA ILE A 42 -2.01 -5.21 9.07
C ILE A 42 -2.06 -3.71 8.73
N LEU A 43 -0.95 -2.99 8.92
CA LEU A 43 -0.86 -1.57 8.56
C LEU A 43 -0.86 -1.38 7.04
N ILE A 44 -0.13 -2.22 6.31
CA ILE A 44 -0.12 -2.22 4.84
C ILE A 44 -1.53 -2.46 4.28
N LYS A 45 -2.24 -3.46 4.81
CA LYS A 45 -3.64 -3.76 4.45
C LYS A 45 -4.56 -2.58 4.73
N SER A 46 -4.39 -1.92 5.86
CA SER A 46 -5.18 -0.73 6.24
C SER A 46 -4.95 0.44 5.27
N ILE A 47 -3.70 0.70 4.87
CA ILE A 47 -3.42 1.70 3.82
C ILE A 47 -4.10 1.29 2.51
N ALA A 48 -4.01 0.02 2.10
CA ALA A 48 -4.64 -0.46 0.87
C ALA A 48 -6.18 -0.33 0.89
N ILE A 49 -6.82 -0.48 2.05
CA ILE A 49 -8.27 -0.23 2.22
C ILE A 49 -8.58 1.25 1.91
N ILE A 50 -7.79 2.18 2.44
CA ILE A 50 -7.95 3.62 2.15
C ILE A 50 -7.75 3.89 0.65
N LYS A 51 -6.71 3.32 0.01
CA LYS A 51 -6.47 3.49 -1.43
C LYS A 51 -7.62 2.95 -2.27
N LYS A 52 -8.19 1.81 -1.90
CA LYS A 52 -9.37 1.24 -2.54
C LYS A 52 -10.58 2.18 -2.44
N ALA A 53 -10.85 2.71 -1.25
CA ALA A 53 -11.95 3.64 -1.02
C ALA A 53 -11.78 4.92 -1.85
N ALA A 54 -10.60 5.55 -1.80
CA ALA A 54 -10.29 6.76 -2.55
C ALA A 54 -10.44 6.54 -4.07
N ALA A 55 -9.87 5.45 -4.61
CA ALA A 55 -10.00 5.13 -6.04
C ALA A 55 -11.45 4.90 -6.46
N THR A 56 -12.27 4.31 -5.58
CA THR A 56 -13.70 4.10 -5.84
C THR A 56 -14.45 5.43 -5.94
N VAL A 57 -14.20 6.35 -5.02
CA VAL A 57 -14.81 7.69 -5.01
C VAL A 57 -14.35 8.48 -6.25
N HIS A 58 -13.04 8.58 -6.49
CA HIS A 58 -12.50 9.31 -7.63
C HIS A 58 -13.01 8.76 -8.97
N GLY A 59 -13.25 7.44 -9.08
CA GLY A 59 -13.86 6.83 -10.26
C GLY A 59 -15.33 7.22 -10.45
N LYS A 60 -16.12 7.25 -9.35
CA LYS A 60 -17.52 7.69 -9.37
C LYS A 60 -17.65 9.16 -9.74
N GLU A 61 -16.79 10.00 -9.19
CA GLU A 61 -16.76 11.45 -9.44
C GLU A 61 -16.06 11.82 -10.76
N LYS A 62 -15.66 10.83 -11.58
CA LYS A 62 -14.98 11.03 -12.88
C LYS A 62 -13.64 11.81 -12.77
N GLN A 63 -13.02 11.84 -11.59
CA GLN A 63 -11.72 12.47 -11.39
C GLN A 63 -10.56 11.63 -11.94
N ILE A 64 -10.78 10.33 -12.10
CA ILE A 64 -9.90 9.39 -12.80
C ILE A 64 -10.73 8.53 -13.76
N LEU A 65 -10.09 8.01 -14.81
CA LEU A 65 -10.78 7.16 -15.78
C LEU A 65 -11.32 5.89 -15.11
N PRO A 66 -12.56 5.46 -15.43
CA PRO A 66 -13.17 4.28 -14.79
C PRO A 66 -12.33 3.01 -14.91
N LYS A 67 -11.61 2.81 -16.01
CA LYS A 67 -10.71 1.66 -16.18
C LYS A 67 -9.51 1.71 -15.23
N ILE A 68 -8.99 2.90 -14.95
CA ILE A 68 -7.88 3.12 -14.00
C ILE A 68 -8.37 2.85 -12.58
N SER A 69 -9.53 3.41 -12.20
CA SER A 69 -10.15 3.17 -10.89
C SER A 69 -10.35 1.67 -10.64
N LYS A 70 -10.95 0.95 -11.58
CA LYS A 70 -11.17 -0.51 -11.48
C LYS A 70 -9.86 -1.29 -11.32
N ALA A 71 -8.81 -0.90 -12.04
CA ALA A 71 -7.49 -1.54 -11.94
C ALA A 71 -6.84 -1.29 -10.57
N ILE A 72 -6.92 -0.05 -10.04
CA ILE A 72 -6.43 0.30 -8.70
C ILE A 72 -7.20 -0.48 -7.62
N VAL A 73 -8.53 -0.54 -7.71
CA VAL A 73 -9.37 -1.30 -6.78
C VAL A 73 -9.01 -2.79 -6.80
N LYS A 74 -8.79 -3.38 -7.99
CA LYS A 74 -8.38 -4.79 -8.12
C LYS A 74 -7.00 -5.01 -7.50
N ALA A 75 -6.02 -4.18 -7.80
CA ALA A 75 -4.67 -4.26 -7.21
C ALA A 75 -4.71 -4.08 -5.67
N SER A 76 -5.52 -3.14 -5.17
CA SER A 76 -5.71 -2.94 -3.72
C SER A 76 -6.30 -4.18 -3.04
N ASN A 77 -7.26 -4.86 -3.68
CA ASN A 77 -7.80 -6.12 -3.16
C ASN A 77 -6.74 -7.23 -3.09
N GLU A 78 -5.81 -7.29 -4.03
CA GLU A 78 -4.70 -8.24 -3.99
C GLU A 78 -3.74 -7.95 -2.81
N VAL A 79 -3.48 -6.66 -2.49
CA VAL A 79 -2.73 -6.27 -1.28
C VAL A 79 -3.49 -6.66 -0.01
N ILE A 80 -4.79 -6.33 0.07
CA ILE A 80 -5.63 -6.63 1.24
C ILE A 80 -5.68 -8.14 1.51
N SER A 81 -5.72 -8.97 0.46
CA SER A 81 -5.73 -10.43 0.58
C SER A 81 -4.36 -11.04 0.92
N GLY A 82 -3.28 -10.26 0.98
CA GLY A 82 -1.93 -10.73 1.26
C GLY A 82 -1.17 -11.33 0.07
N LYS A 83 -1.76 -11.35 -1.12
CA LYS A 83 -1.11 -11.90 -2.33
C LYS A 83 0.17 -11.18 -2.74
N LEU A 84 0.36 -9.96 -2.27
CA LEU A 84 1.48 -9.10 -2.63
C LEU A 84 2.37 -8.77 -1.42
N ASP A 85 2.29 -9.52 -0.32
CA ASP A 85 2.99 -9.22 0.94
C ASP A 85 4.52 -9.15 0.75
N GLU A 86 5.09 -9.95 -0.16
CA GLU A 86 6.53 -9.94 -0.48
C GLU A 86 7.04 -8.63 -1.13
N HIS A 87 6.15 -7.73 -1.50
CA HIS A 87 6.48 -6.45 -2.13
C HIS A 87 6.55 -5.28 -1.13
N PHE A 88 6.49 -5.54 0.17
CA PHE A 88 6.56 -4.55 1.25
C PHE A 88 7.79 -4.76 2.14
N PRO A 89 8.99 -4.45 1.63
CA PRO A 89 10.26 -4.78 2.28
C PRO A 89 10.75 -3.73 3.27
N LEU A 90 9.96 -2.67 3.53
CA LEU A 90 10.43 -1.54 4.34
C LEU A 90 10.42 -1.87 5.83
N LYS A 91 11.45 -1.42 6.52
CA LYS A 91 11.60 -1.54 7.96
C LYS A 91 10.83 -0.44 8.70
N VAL A 92 10.53 -0.69 9.97
CA VAL A 92 9.77 0.25 10.82
C VAL A 92 10.54 1.55 11.04
N TRP A 93 11.87 1.47 11.20
CA TRP A 93 12.72 2.63 11.44
C TRP A 93 13.00 3.37 10.14
N GLN A 94 12.15 4.31 9.83
CA GLN A 94 12.19 5.21 8.69
C GLN A 94 11.81 6.62 9.13
N THR A 95 11.49 7.55 8.20
CA THR A 95 10.99 8.88 8.60
C THR A 95 9.67 8.77 9.36
N GLY A 96 9.52 9.54 10.44
CA GLY A 96 8.40 9.42 11.38
C GLY A 96 7.00 9.73 10.81
N SER A 97 6.92 10.38 9.65
CA SER A 97 5.65 10.72 8.98
C SER A 97 4.97 9.55 8.26
N GLY A 98 5.62 8.40 8.12
CA GLY A 98 5.10 7.23 7.39
C GLY A 98 5.08 7.39 5.86
N THR A 99 5.69 8.43 5.32
CA THR A 99 5.69 8.73 3.87
C THR A 99 6.27 7.60 3.05
N GLN A 100 7.35 6.98 3.49
CA GLN A 100 8.00 5.88 2.77
C GLN A 100 7.08 4.65 2.66
N THR A 101 6.38 4.30 3.74
CA THR A 101 5.41 3.20 3.74
C THR A 101 4.22 3.52 2.84
N ASN A 102 3.66 4.74 2.91
CA ASN A 102 2.58 5.16 2.03
C ASN A 102 3.01 5.10 0.56
N MET A 103 4.22 5.57 0.24
CA MET A 103 4.76 5.50 -1.12
C MET A 103 4.99 4.06 -1.59
N ASN A 104 5.45 3.17 -0.73
CA ASN A 104 5.58 1.74 -1.05
C ASN A 104 4.23 1.15 -1.48
N VAL A 105 3.17 1.40 -0.72
CA VAL A 105 1.82 0.94 -1.09
C VAL A 105 1.35 1.57 -2.41
N ASN A 106 1.57 2.88 -2.60
CA ASN A 106 1.24 3.56 -3.85
C ASN A 106 1.96 2.94 -5.06
N GLU A 107 3.26 2.67 -4.94
CA GLU A 107 4.08 2.10 -6.02
C GLU A 107 3.66 0.66 -6.35
N VAL A 108 3.43 -0.17 -5.34
CA VAL A 108 2.99 -1.57 -5.53
C VAL A 108 1.63 -1.61 -6.22
N ILE A 109 0.65 -0.85 -5.72
CA ILE A 109 -0.69 -0.77 -6.31
C ILE A 109 -0.62 -0.23 -7.75
N ALA A 110 0.15 0.85 -7.98
CA ALA A 110 0.28 1.43 -9.32
C ALA A 110 0.90 0.46 -10.32
N ASN A 111 2.01 -0.18 -9.98
CA ASN A 111 2.69 -1.13 -10.86
C ASN A 111 1.83 -2.39 -11.12
N ARG A 112 1.10 -2.86 -10.13
CA ARG A 112 0.15 -3.97 -10.33
C ARG A 112 -1.03 -3.56 -11.22
N ALA A 113 -1.57 -2.36 -11.02
CA ALA A 113 -2.65 -1.83 -11.85
C ALA A 113 -2.19 -1.60 -13.31
N ILE A 114 -0.95 -1.14 -13.53
CA ILE A 114 -0.34 -1.02 -14.85
C ILE A 114 -0.30 -2.39 -15.55
N GLU A 115 0.14 -3.43 -14.85
CA GLU A 115 0.20 -4.78 -15.40
C GLU A 115 -1.20 -5.34 -15.71
N ILE A 116 -2.18 -5.12 -14.84
CA ILE A 116 -3.60 -5.49 -15.08
C ILE A 116 -4.14 -4.83 -16.37
N LEU A 117 -3.66 -3.62 -16.68
CA LEU A 117 -4.03 -2.89 -17.90
C LEU A 117 -3.15 -3.20 -19.11
N GLY A 118 -2.26 -4.21 -19.02
CA GLY A 118 -1.36 -4.62 -20.11
C GLY A 118 -0.16 -3.69 -20.32
N GLY A 119 0.13 -2.79 -19.38
CA GLY A 119 1.26 -1.87 -19.44
C GLY A 119 2.55 -2.47 -18.87
N LYS A 120 3.65 -1.71 -19.00
CA LYS A 120 4.98 -2.10 -18.51
C LYS A 120 5.23 -1.58 -17.10
N LYS A 121 5.56 -2.45 -16.15
CA LYS A 121 5.96 -2.07 -14.77
C LYS A 121 7.04 -0.98 -14.78
N GLY A 122 6.94 -0.02 -13.88
CA GLY A 122 7.88 1.10 -13.74
C GLY A 122 7.68 2.23 -14.75
N SER A 123 6.77 2.08 -15.72
CA SER A 123 6.49 3.13 -16.72
C SER A 123 5.73 4.33 -16.16
N LYS A 124 5.08 4.18 -15.01
CA LYS A 124 4.14 5.14 -14.42
C LYS A 124 2.97 5.49 -15.35
N LYS A 125 2.74 4.69 -16.38
CA LYS A 125 1.64 4.83 -17.36
C LYS A 125 0.99 3.46 -17.58
N PRO A 126 -0.36 3.36 -17.68
CA PRO A 126 -1.35 4.44 -17.57
C PRO A 126 -1.70 4.84 -16.13
N VAL A 127 -1.10 4.22 -15.10
CA VAL A 127 -1.34 4.52 -13.69
C VAL A 127 -0.10 5.12 -13.04
N HIS A 128 -0.24 6.30 -12.43
CA HIS A 128 0.83 6.96 -11.70
C HIS A 128 0.63 6.81 -10.18
N PRO A 129 1.67 6.50 -9.39
CA PRO A 129 1.55 6.32 -7.94
C PRO A 129 0.96 7.52 -7.21
N ASN A 130 1.42 8.74 -7.54
CA ASN A 130 0.94 9.95 -6.89
C ASN A 130 -0.36 10.47 -7.51
N ASP A 131 -0.41 10.60 -8.86
CA ASP A 131 -1.50 11.32 -9.51
C ASP A 131 -2.80 10.51 -9.57
N HIS A 132 -2.74 9.18 -9.44
CA HIS A 132 -3.90 8.29 -9.47
C HIS A 132 -4.13 7.57 -8.13
N VAL A 133 -3.13 6.83 -7.61
CA VAL A 133 -3.31 6.02 -6.39
C VAL A 133 -3.36 6.92 -5.15
N ASN A 134 -2.53 7.96 -5.10
CA ASN A 134 -2.47 8.91 -3.97
C ASN A 134 -3.22 10.22 -4.24
N LYS A 135 -4.04 10.28 -5.29
CA LYS A 135 -4.78 11.49 -5.66
C LYS A 135 -5.58 12.04 -4.49
N SER A 136 -5.47 13.36 -4.25
CA SER A 136 -6.16 14.09 -3.18
C SER A 136 -5.91 13.56 -1.76
N GLN A 137 -4.78 12.89 -1.53
CA GLN A 137 -4.42 12.30 -0.23
C GLN A 137 -3.08 12.83 0.27
N SER A 138 -3.04 13.21 1.54
CA SER A 138 -1.80 13.50 2.27
C SER A 138 -1.38 12.29 3.09
N THR A 139 -0.09 12.01 3.18
CA THR A 139 0.41 10.96 4.09
C THR A 139 0.10 11.29 5.55
N ASN A 140 0.10 12.57 5.93
CA ASN A 140 -0.23 13.01 7.28
C ASN A 140 -1.66 12.68 7.70
N ASP A 141 -2.54 12.39 6.75
CA ASP A 141 -3.91 11.93 6.98
C ASP A 141 -4.02 10.40 6.79
N VAL A 142 -3.51 9.89 5.67
CA VAL A 142 -3.60 8.46 5.32
C VAL A 142 -2.93 7.56 6.35
N PHE A 143 -1.74 7.92 6.81
CA PHE A 143 -0.96 7.05 7.70
C PHE A 143 -1.58 6.92 9.10
N PRO A 144 -1.95 8.01 9.81
CA PRO A 144 -2.65 7.88 11.09
C PRO A 144 -4.03 7.23 10.94
N THR A 145 -4.78 7.52 9.88
CA THR A 145 -6.05 6.82 9.59
C THR A 145 -5.82 5.31 9.45
N ALA A 146 -4.78 4.90 8.73
CA ALA A 146 -4.43 3.49 8.60
C ALA A 146 -4.02 2.86 9.94
N MET A 147 -3.36 3.61 10.83
CA MET A 147 -3.03 3.14 12.18
C MET A 147 -4.31 2.88 13.00
N HIS A 148 -5.30 3.78 12.94
CA HIS A 148 -6.59 3.57 13.59
C HIS A 148 -7.33 2.35 13.05
N ILE A 149 -7.39 2.19 11.72
CA ILE A 149 -7.99 1.01 11.08
C ILE A 149 -7.26 -0.27 11.50
N ALA A 150 -5.92 -0.27 11.48
CA ALA A 150 -5.12 -1.41 11.89
C ALA A 150 -5.35 -1.78 13.36
N CYS A 151 -5.43 -0.78 14.24
CA CYS A 151 -5.73 -0.98 15.65
C CYS A 151 -7.11 -1.62 15.83
N LEU A 152 -8.14 -1.08 15.16
CA LEU A 152 -9.49 -1.63 15.21
C LEU A 152 -9.55 -3.08 14.72
N LEU A 153 -8.93 -3.38 13.58
CA LEU A 153 -8.88 -4.74 13.02
C LEU A 153 -8.14 -5.73 13.91
N TYR A 154 -7.12 -5.26 14.63
CA TYR A 154 -6.34 -6.08 15.55
C TYR A 154 -7.07 -6.34 16.87
N THR A 155 -7.81 -5.33 17.37
CA THR A 155 -8.49 -5.39 18.67
C THR A 155 -9.97 -5.79 18.57
N SER A 156 -10.53 -5.90 17.34
CA SER A 156 -11.90 -6.38 17.18
C SER A 156 -12.05 -7.78 17.76
N PRO A 157 -13.05 -8.02 18.62
CA PRO A 157 -13.23 -9.32 19.26
C PRO A 157 -13.40 -10.40 18.19
N SER A 158 -12.58 -11.44 18.29
CA SER A 158 -12.75 -12.65 17.50
C SER A 158 -14.11 -13.28 17.87
N PRO A 159 -14.76 -14.02 16.95
CA PRO A 159 -15.93 -14.84 17.33
C PRO A 159 -15.67 -15.77 18.50
N ARG A 160 -14.39 -16.14 18.75
CA ARG A 160 -13.97 -16.90 19.95
C ARG A 160 -14.09 -16.08 21.23
N ASP A 161 -13.77 -14.78 21.19
CA ASP A 161 -13.83 -13.90 22.36
C ASP A 161 -15.28 -13.61 22.76
N ALA A 162 -16.17 -13.52 21.76
CA ALA A 162 -17.61 -13.38 21.99
C ALA A 162 -18.23 -14.59 22.71
N THR A 163 -17.64 -15.79 22.59
CA THR A 163 -18.05 -17.00 23.32
C THR A 163 -17.57 -17.00 24.77
N LEU A 164 -16.39 -16.45 25.03
CA LEU A 164 -15.85 -16.31 26.40
C LEU A 164 -16.58 -15.25 27.24
N SER A 165 -17.07 -14.18 26.61
CA SER A 165 -17.84 -13.12 27.29
C SER A 165 -19.28 -13.55 27.68
N ARG A 166 -19.74 -14.73 27.26
CA ARG A 166 -21.05 -15.30 27.57
C ARG A 166 -21.03 -16.36 28.68
N MET A 167 -19.91 -16.53 29.37
CA MET A 167 -19.93 -17.38 30.58
C MET A 167 -20.77 -16.67 31.65
N PRO A 168 -21.91 -17.27 32.12
CA PRO A 168 -22.65 -16.69 33.22
C PRO A 168 -21.74 -16.64 34.43
N SER A 169 -21.69 -15.48 35.08
CA SER A 169 -21.14 -15.41 36.42
C SER A 169 -22.03 -16.33 37.28
N SER A 170 -21.52 -17.49 37.61
CA SER A 170 -22.15 -18.32 38.62
C SER A 170 -22.18 -17.52 39.91
N ALA A 171 -23.38 -17.22 40.35
CA ALA A 171 -23.68 -16.71 41.69
C ALA A 171 -23.18 -17.69 42.75
#